data_4fdc835d73af6b53cb409a0e30b44174
#
_entry.id   4fdc835d73af6b53cb409a0e30b44174
#
_cell.length_a   1.000
_cell.length_b   1.000
_cell.length_c   1.000
_cell.angle_alpha   90.00
_cell.angle_beta   90.00
_cell.angle_gamma   90.00
#
_symmetry.space_group_name_H-M   'P 1'
#
loop_
_entity.id
_entity.type
_entity.pdbx_description
1 polymer ?
#
loop_
_entity_poly.entity_id
_entity_poly.type
_entity_poly.pdbx_seq_one_letter_code
_entity_poly.pdbx_strand_id
1 'polypeptide(L)'
;MALLSGIFSSDMAIDLGTANTLVYVKGRGIIMNEPSVVAYHVKDGKKQVLAVGEDAKLMLGRTPGSIEAIRPMREGVIADFDTAEEMIKHFIRKVHKRTTFTKPKIIVCVPHGATPVEKRAIRQSVLSAGARRAGLIAEPIAAAIGAGMPITDPTGSMVVDIGGGTTEVAVLSLGDIVYARSIRVGGDRMDDAIVNYLRRQQNILIGDSTAERVKTSIGSARMPDDGRGASMLIRGRDLINGVPKETEVNQAQVAEALAEPVQAICEAVMTALETTPPDLAADIVDRGVMLTGGGALLGDLDLALREQTGLSISVADESLNCVALGTGKALEYERQLRHAIDYES
;
A
#
# COMPACT_ATOMS: atom_id res chain seq x y z
N MET A 1 -32.47 8.73 -19.49
CA MET A 1 -31.09 8.84 -20.06
C MET A 1 -29.95 8.49 -19.09
N ALA A 2 -30.19 8.28 -17.79
CA ALA A 2 -29.14 7.95 -16.80
C ALA A 2 -28.72 6.46 -16.80
N LEU A 3 -29.50 5.54 -17.31
CA LEU A 3 -29.25 4.08 -17.28
C LEU A 3 -28.26 3.57 -18.36
N LEU A 4 -27.98 4.36 -19.40
CA LEU A 4 -27.09 3.98 -20.50
C LEU A 4 -25.65 4.53 -20.31
N SER A 5 -25.41 5.47 -19.39
CA SER A 5 -24.09 6.05 -19.19
C SER A 5 -23.12 5.09 -18.47
N GLY A 6 -23.62 4.11 -17.72
CA GLY A 6 -22.77 3.12 -17.00
C GLY A 6 -22.14 2.06 -17.91
N ILE A 7 -22.69 1.82 -19.10
CA ILE A 7 -22.23 0.76 -20.02
C ILE A 7 -21.02 1.21 -20.86
N PHE A 8 -20.79 2.53 -20.98
CA PHE A 8 -19.71 3.11 -21.81
C PHE A 8 -18.67 3.90 -21.04
N SER A 9 -18.79 4.02 -19.72
CA SER A 9 -17.78 4.73 -18.91
C SER A 9 -16.60 3.81 -18.67
N SER A 10 -15.43 4.24 -19.16
CA SER A 10 -14.14 3.64 -18.84
C SER A 10 -13.43 4.42 -17.74
N ASP A 11 -14.17 5.23 -16.97
CA ASP A 11 -13.61 5.99 -15.85
C ASP A 11 -13.04 5.05 -14.80
N MET A 12 -11.87 5.35 -14.27
CA MET A 12 -11.07 4.47 -13.42
C MET A 12 -10.63 5.16 -12.14
N ALA A 13 -10.41 4.38 -11.12
CA ALA A 13 -9.67 4.76 -9.93
C ALA A 13 -8.43 3.88 -9.83
N ILE A 14 -7.29 4.47 -9.49
CA ILE A 14 -6.00 3.79 -9.39
C ILE A 14 -5.44 4.03 -8.01
N ASP A 15 -5.11 2.95 -7.34
CA ASP A 15 -4.27 2.94 -6.15
C ASP A 15 -2.84 2.59 -6.60
N LEU A 16 -1.93 3.57 -6.53
CA LEU A 16 -0.51 3.42 -6.89
C LEU A 16 0.32 3.05 -5.66
N GLY A 17 0.11 1.86 -5.13
CA GLY A 17 0.86 1.39 -3.97
C GLY A 17 2.32 1.03 -4.27
N THR A 18 3.15 1.07 -3.24
CA THR A 18 4.58 0.67 -3.32
C THR A 18 4.74 -0.81 -3.69
N ALA A 19 3.92 -1.69 -3.13
CA ALA A 19 3.96 -3.12 -3.41
C ALA A 19 3.12 -3.49 -4.63
N ASN A 20 1.87 -3.07 -4.67
CA ASN A 20 0.90 -3.39 -5.72
C ASN A 20 0.20 -2.13 -6.21
N THR A 21 -0.18 -2.14 -7.48
CA THR A 21 -1.10 -1.19 -8.09
C THR A 21 -2.44 -1.86 -8.34
N LEU A 22 -3.52 -1.27 -7.83
CA LEU A 22 -4.89 -1.73 -8.04
C LEU A 22 -5.64 -0.76 -8.96
N VAL A 23 -6.46 -1.32 -9.86
CA VAL A 23 -7.32 -0.53 -10.74
C VAL A 23 -8.77 -0.93 -10.56
N TYR A 24 -9.56 0.05 -10.15
CA TYR A 24 -11.02 -0.03 -10.07
C TYR A 24 -11.63 0.63 -11.31
N VAL A 25 -12.63 0.00 -11.90
CA VAL A 25 -13.38 0.58 -13.02
C VAL A 25 -14.83 0.82 -12.58
N LYS A 26 -15.31 2.02 -12.87
CA LYS A 26 -16.67 2.44 -12.53
C LYS A 26 -17.71 1.43 -12.99
N GLY A 27 -18.55 0.96 -12.06
CA GLY A 27 -19.59 -0.05 -12.30
C GLY A 27 -19.08 -1.48 -12.49
N ARG A 28 -17.78 -1.75 -12.32
CA ARG A 28 -17.18 -3.08 -12.48
C ARG A 28 -16.36 -3.55 -11.28
N GLY A 29 -16.05 -2.67 -10.34
CA GLY A 29 -15.23 -2.99 -9.19
C GLY A 29 -13.73 -3.02 -9.51
N ILE A 30 -12.94 -3.63 -8.62
CA ILE A 30 -11.50 -3.86 -8.82
C ILE A 30 -11.35 -4.93 -9.90
N ILE A 31 -10.69 -4.57 -10.98
CA ILE A 31 -10.49 -5.48 -12.14
C ILE A 31 -9.03 -5.82 -12.36
N MET A 32 -8.11 -5.18 -11.63
CA MET A 32 -6.69 -5.46 -11.71
C MET A 32 -6.05 -5.23 -10.33
N ASN A 33 -5.19 -6.17 -9.96
CA ASN A 33 -4.27 -6.07 -8.83
C ASN A 33 -2.94 -6.66 -9.30
N GLU A 34 -1.95 -5.81 -9.51
CA GLU A 34 -0.66 -6.21 -10.08
C GLU A 34 0.48 -5.60 -9.26
N PRO A 35 1.59 -6.32 -9.08
CA PRO A 35 2.79 -5.77 -8.47
C PRO A 35 3.28 -4.51 -9.16
N SER A 36 3.71 -3.52 -8.39
CA SER A 36 4.30 -2.27 -8.88
C SER A 36 5.77 -2.50 -9.29
N VAL A 37 5.97 -3.32 -10.32
CA VAL A 37 7.29 -3.72 -10.82
C VAL A 37 7.33 -3.62 -12.35
N VAL A 38 8.46 -3.14 -12.88
CA VAL A 38 8.74 -3.10 -14.32
C VAL A 38 10.09 -3.74 -14.59
N ALA A 39 10.17 -4.60 -15.58
CA ALA A 39 11.41 -5.17 -16.06
C ALA A 39 11.77 -4.60 -17.45
N TYR A 40 13.03 -4.23 -17.60
CA TYR A 40 13.61 -3.68 -18.82
C TYR A 40 14.69 -4.59 -19.39
N HIS A 41 14.72 -4.69 -20.70
CA HIS A 41 15.92 -5.09 -21.41
C HIS A 41 16.77 -3.86 -21.69
N VAL A 42 18.02 -3.87 -21.24
CA VAL A 42 18.96 -2.76 -21.42
C VAL A 42 19.92 -3.13 -22.56
N LYS A 43 19.81 -2.44 -23.70
CA LYS A 43 20.69 -2.62 -24.86
C LYS A 43 21.18 -1.28 -25.35
N ASP A 44 22.49 -1.13 -25.50
CA ASP A 44 23.14 0.10 -25.99
C ASP A 44 22.70 1.38 -25.23
N GLY A 45 22.52 1.25 -23.90
CA GLY A 45 22.05 2.32 -23.02
C GLY A 45 20.55 2.67 -23.15
N LYS A 46 19.79 1.95 -23.98
CA LYS A 46 18.35 2.14 -24.15
C LYS A 46 17.60 1.09 -23.34
N LYS A 47 16.60 1.54 -22.57
CA LYS A 47 15.67 0.68 -21.83
C LYS A 47 14.46 0.36 -22.70
N GLN A 48 14.14 -0.92 -22.85
CA GLN A 48 12.92 -1.38 -23.50
C GLN A 48 12.12 -2.20 -22.49
N VAL A 49 10.85 -1.86 -22.27
CA VAL A 49 9.96 -2.60 -21.36
C VAL A 49 9.84 -4.04 -21.83
N LEU A 50 10.20 -4.97 -20.96
CA LEU A 50 10.14 -6.42 -21.17
C LEU A 50 8.88 -7.00 -20.51
N ALA A 51 8.60 -6.61 -19.26
CA ALA A 51 7.46 -7.09 -18.50
C ALA A 51 7.00 -6.03 -17.50
N VAL A 52 5.74 -6.09 -17.05
CA VAL A 52 5.16 -5.24 -16.02
C VAL A 52 4.26 -6.10 -15.13
N GLY A 53 4.20 -5.78 -13.85
CA GLY A 53 3.34 -6.49 -12.89
C GLY A 53 3.91 -7.82 -12.46
N GLU A 54 3.08 -8.87 -12.43
CA GLU A 54 3.44 -10.19 -11.92
C GLU A 54 4.64 -10.80 -12.65
N ASP A 55 4.65 -10.71 -13.99
CA ASP A 55 5.77 -11.24 -14.80
C ASP A 55 7.10 -10.54 -14.46
N ALA A 56 7.07 -9.24 -14.17
CA ALA A 56 8.25 -8.48 -13.75
C ALA A 56 8.67 -8.83 -12.31
N LYS A 57 7.70 -9.06 -11.39
CA LYS A 57 7.97 -9.47 -10.00
C LYS A 57 8.75 -10.79 -9.95
N LEU A 58 8.42 -11.75 -10.82
CA LEU A 58 9.14 -13.03 -10.93
C LEU A 58 10.62 -12.86 -11.30
N MET A 59 10.97 -11.74 -11.94
CA MET A 59 12.33 -11.44 -12.36
C MET A 59 13.18 -10.76 -11.27
N LEU A 60 12.58 -10.22 -10.23
CA LEU A 60 13.31 -9.54 -9.15
C LEU A 60 14.36 -10.46 -8.51
N GLY A 61 15.61 -9.98 -8.43
CA GLY A 61 16.74 -10.72 -7.88
C GLY A 61 17.21 -11.94 -8.68
N ARG A 62 16.68 -12.13 -9.92
CA ARG A 62 16.98 -13.30 -10.78
C ARG A 62 17.41 -12.91 -12.19
N THR A 63 17.61 -11.63 -12.47
CA THR A 63 17.92 -11.14 -13.81
C THR A 63 19.42 -11.23 -14.14
N PRO A 64 19.79 -11.59 -15.39
CA PRO A 64 21.15 -11.40 -15.91
C PRO A 64 21.43 -9.90 -16.11
N GLY A 65 22.70 -9.51 -16.27
CA GLY A 65 23.11 -8.10 -16.32
C GLY A 65 22.50 -7.26 -17.47
N SER A 66 21.88 -7.90 -18.47
CA SER A 66 21.16 -7.20 -19.56
C SER A 66 19.68 -6.94 -19.24
N ILE A 67 19.17 -7.42 -18.13
CA ILE A 67 17.78 -7.22 -17.68
C ILE A 67 17.78 -6.57 -16.31
N GLU A 68 17.03 -5.52 -16.17
CA GLU A 68 16.86 -4.77 -14.92
C GLU A 68 15.39 -4.81 -14.50
N ALA A 69 15.09 -5.33 -13.31
CA ALA A 69 13.74 -5.28 -12.71
C ALA A 69 13.71 -4.21 -11.61
N ILE A 70 12.79 -3.25 -11.72
CA ILE A 70 12.73 -2.05 -10.90
C ILE A 70 11.36 -1.90 -10.27
N ARG A 71 11.32 -1.46 -8.99
CA ARG A 71 10.12 -0.94 -8.33
C ARG A 71 10.13 0.59 -8.47
N PRO A 72 9.25 1.18 -9.30
CA PRO A 72 9.22 2.64 -9.50
C PRO A 72 8.66 3.40 -8.31
N MET A 73 7.90 2.71 -7.45
CA MET A 73 7.35 3.24 -6.21
C MET A 73 8.17 2.74 -5.03
N ARG A 74 8.60 3.65 -4.15
CA ARG A 74 9.30 3.31 -2.90
C ARG A 74 8.85 4.25 -1.80
N GLU A 75 8.61 3.71 -0.60
CA GLU A 75 8.25 4.51 0.58
C GLU A 75 7.11 5.52 0.29
N GLY A 76 6.10 5.10 -0.48
CA GLY A 76 4.95 5.91 -0.83
C GLY A 76 5.18 6.98 -1.89
N VAL A 77 6.40 7.09 -2.45
CA VAL A 77 6.74 8.10 -3.45
C VAL A 77 7.20 7.49 -4.78
N ILE A 78 7.14 8.28 -5.85
CA ILE A 78 7.71 7.88 -7.13
C ILE A 78 9.23 8.05 -7.05
N ALA A 79 9.97 6.94 -7.07
CA ALA A 79 11.42 6.93 -7.09
C ALA A 79 12.00 7.04 -8.52
N ASP A 80 11.24 6.57 -9.52
CA ASP A 80 11.61 6.63 -10.95
C ASP A 80 10.39 7.02 -11.77
N PHE A 81 10.34 8.28 -12.20
CA PHE A 81 9.19 8.85 -12.91
C PHE A 81 8.93 8.21 -14.27
N ASP A 82 9.98 7.95 -15.04
CA ASP A 82 9.85 7.37 -16.38
C ASP A 82 9.29 5.94 -16.29
N THR A 83 9.81 5.17 -15.33
CA THR A 83 9.35 3.81 -15.06
C THR A 83 7.90 3.79 -14.52
N ALA A 84 7.55 4.72 -13.63
CA ALA A 84 6.18 4.83 -13.11
C ALA A 84 5.19 5.22 -14.22
N GLU A 85 5.56 6.15 -15.11
CA GLU A 85 4.74 6.53 -16.25
C GLU A 85 4.50 5.36 -17.19
N GLU A 86 5.52 4.58 -17.53
CA GLU A 86 5.38 3.39 -18.37
C GLU A 86 4.52 2.31 -17.70
N MET A 87 4.66 2.11 -16.39
CA MET A 87 3.80 1.21 -15.61
C MET A 87 2.34 1.64 -15.65
N ILE A 88 2.06 2.91 -15.37
CA ILE A 88 0.70 3.48 -15.41
C ILE A 88 0.11 3.34 -16.83
N LYS A 89 0.86 3.68 -17.87
CA LYS A 89 0.44 3.51 -19.27
C LYS A 89 0.09 2.06 -19.58
N HIS A 90 0.92 1.12 -19.12
CA HIS A 90 0.68 -0.31 -19.32
C HIS A 90 -0.63 -0.73 -18.66
N PHE A 91 -0.85 -0.38 -17.41
CA PHE A 91 -2.04 -0.76 -16.67
C PHE A 91 -3.32 -0.13 -17.24
N ILE A 92 -3.28 1.16 -17.60
CA ILE A 92 -4.41 1.81 -18.28
C ILE A 92 -4.74 1.10 -19.59
N ARG A 93 -3.73 0.75 -20.42
CA ARG A 93 -3.95 0.04 -21.69
C ARG A 93 -4.48 -1.37 -21.49
N LYS A 94 -4.04 -2.07 -20.45
CA LYS A 94 -4.50 -3.43 -20.10
C LYS A 94 -5.99 -3.44 -19.75
N VAL A 95 -6.44 -2.39 -19.06
CA VAL A 95 -7.81 -2.22 -18.59
C VAL A 95 -8.72 -1.58 -19.65
N HIS A 96 -8.19 -0.59 -20.34
CA HIS A 96 -8.92 0.17 -21.38
C HIS A 96 -8.85 -0.55 -22.71
N LYS A 97 -9.84 -1.41 -22.99
CA LYS A 97 -9.94 -2.04 -24.31
C LYS A 97 -10.13 -0.97 -25.39
N ARG A 98 -9.40 -1.09 -26.51
CA ARG A 98 -9.37 -0.15 -27.66
C ARG A 98 -10.74 0.21 -28.28
N THR A 99 -11.85 -0.36 -27.79
CA THR A 99 -13.21 -0.17 -28.31
C THR A 99 -13.95 1.02 -27.72
N THR A 100 -13.41 1.69 -26.71
CA THR A 100 -14.04 2.86 -26.11
C THR A 100 -13.52 4.13 -26.77
N PHE A 101 -14.41 4.86 -27.47
CA PHE A 101 -14.11 6.13 -28.15
C PHE A 101 -13.87 7.31 -27.20
N THR A 102 -14.12 7.14 -25.90
CA THR A 102 -13.99 8.21 -24.90
C THR A 102 -12.80 7.96 -23.99
N LYS A 103 -11.93 8.98 -23.87
CA LYS A 103 -10.83 8.96 -22.90
C LYS A 103 -11.38 8.89 -21.47
N PRO A 104 -10.81 8.06 -20.58
CA PRO A 104 -11.28 7.92 -19.22
C PRO A 104 -10.98 9.17 -18.37
N LYS A 105 -11.82 9.45 -17.39
CA LYS A 105 -11.44 10.20 -16.20
C LYS A 105 -10.76 9.23 -15.25
N ILE A 106 -9.67 9.65 -14.62
CA ILE A 106 -8.92 8.82 -13.69
C ILE A 106 -8.76 9.56 -12.37
N ILE A 107 -9.10 8.91 -11.27
CA ILE A 107 -8.77 9.36 -9.91
C ILE A 107 -7.63 8.48 -9.40
N VAL A 108 -6.57 9.10 -8.87
CA VAL A 108 -5.41 8.39 -8.32
C VAL A 108 -5.32 8.66 -6.82
N CYS A 109 -5.11 7.61 -6.06
CA CYS A 109 -4.80 7.72 -4.65
C CYS A 109 -3.35 8.15 -4.48
N VAL A 110 -3.11 9.05 -3.53
CA VAL A 110 -1.77 9.57 -3.20
C VAL A 110 -1.60 9.66 -1.69
N PRO A 111 -0.39 9.40 -1.16
CA PRO A 111 -0.11 9.60 0.25
C PRO A 111 -0.46 11.04 0.69
N HIS A 112 -0.92 11.18 1.94
CA HIS A 112 -1.21 12.52 2.48
C HIS A 112 0.02 13.43 2.44
N GLY A 113 1.19 12.89 2.75
CA GLY A 113 2.47 13.60 2.73
C GLY A 113 3.07 13.87 1.35
N ALA A 114 2.39 13.51 0.24
CA ALA A 114 2.91 13.73 -1.10
C ALA A 114 3.11 15.23 -1.40
N THR A 115 4.30 15.57 -1.88
CA THR A 115 4.66 16.95 -2.23
C THR A 115 3.88 17.47 -3.45
N PRO A 116 3.74 18.80 -3.64
CA PRO A 116 3.13 19.36 -4.85
C PRO A 116 3.79 18.88 -6.14
N VAL A 117 5.12 18.66 -6.13
CA VAL A 117 5.87 18.15 -7.29
C VAL A 117 5.46 16.72 -7.61
N GLU A 118 5.36 15.84 -6.62
CA GLU A 118 4.93 14.45 -6.79
C GLU A 118 3.48 14.38 -7.27
N LYS A 119 2.57 15.15 -6.66
CA LYS A 119 1.17 15.25 -7.09
C LYS A 119 1.05 15.67 -8.56
N ARG A 120 1.82 16.69 -8.96
CA ARG A 120 1.86 17.15 -10.34
C ARG A 120 2.41 16.09 -11.29
N ALA A 121 3.47 15.37 -10.89
CA ALA A 121 4.06 14.31 -11.69
C ALA A 121 3.07 13.14 -11.92
N ILE A 122 2.36 12.70 -10.87
CA ILE A 122 1.31 11.68 -10.98
C ILE A 122 0.21 12.12 -11.95
N ARG A 123 -0.29 13.37 -11.81
CA ARG A 123 -1.30 13.90 -12.75
C ARG A 123 -0.78 13.88 -14.18
N GLN A 124 0.44 14.36 -14.40
CA GLN A 124 1.05 14.41 -15.74
C GLN A 124 1.19 13.01 -16.35
N SER A 125 1.66 12.03 -15.58
CA SER A 125 1.79 10.64 -16.02
C SER A 125 0.45 10.04 -16.44
N VAL A 126 -0.61 10.30 -15.67
CA VAL A 126 -1.97 9.83 -15.97
C VAL A 126 -2.54 10.49 -17.22
N LEU A 127 -2.33 11.81 -17.38
CA LEU A 127 -2.77 12.55 -18.58
C LEU A 127 -2.00 12.08 -19.82
N SER A 128 -0.67 11.88 -19.71
CA SER A 128 0.19 11.33 -20.79
C SER A 128 -0.23 9.91 -21.18
N ALA A 129 -0.72 9.13 -20.22
CA ALA A 129 -1.25 7.78 -20.46
C ALA A 129 -2.60 7.79 -21.20
N GLY A 130 -3.22 8.97 -21.41
CA GLY A 130 -4.40 9.15 -22.23
C GLY A 130 -5.70 9.47 -21.47
N ALA A 131 -5.63 9.79 -20.19
CA ALA A 131 -6.78 10.28 -19.44
C ALA A 131 -7.25 11.65 -19.98
N ARG A 132 -8.58 11.90 -19.96
CA ARG A 132 -9.13 13.25 -20.25
C ARG A 132 -9.05 14.19 -19.05
N ARG A 133 -9.02 13.63 -17.84
CA ARG A 133 -8.93 14.35 -16.57
C ARG A 133 -8.32 13.47 -15.52
N ALA A 134 -7.43 14.02 -14.69
CA ALA A 134 -6.82 13.38 -13.55
C ALA A 134 -7.28 14.07 -12.26
N GLY A 135 -7.81 13.32 -11.29
CA GLY A 135 -8.11 13.76 -9.94
C GLY A 135 -7.20 13.03 -8.96
N LEU A 136 -6.91 13.65 -7.83
CA LEU A 136 -6.17 13.02 -6.74
C LEU A 136 -7.05 12.93 -5.50
N ILE A 137 -6.90 11.85 -4.73
CA ILE A 137 -7.54 11.67 -3.43
C ILE A 137 -6.48 11.26 -2.41
N ALA A 138 -6.56 11.77 -1.19
CA ALA A 138 -5.63 11.40 -0.13
C ALA A 138 -5.88 9.95 0.32
N GLU A 139 -4.81 9.18 0.50
CA GLU A 139 -4.83 7.77 0.88
C GLU A 139 -5.65 7.49 2.14
N PRO A 140 -5.51 8.24 3.26
CA PRO A 140 -6.32 8.00 4.45
C PRO A 140 -7.83 8.22 4.23
N ILE A 141 -8.21 9.20 3.40
CA ILE A 141 -9.63 9.41 3.05
C ILE A 141 -10.15 8.21 2.25
N ALA A 142 -9.39 7.78 1.24
CA ALA A 142 -9.74 6.62 0.44
C ALA A 142 -9.84 5.35 1.29
N ALA A 143 -8.86 5.09 2.17
CA ALA A 143 -8.86 3.96 3.09
C ALA A 143 -10.12 3.93 3.96
N ALA A 144 -10.47 5.05 4.58
CA ALA A 144 -11.65 5.17 5.44
C ALA A 144 -12.97 4.98 4.67
N ILE A 145 -13.11 5.56 3.45
CA ILE A 145 -14.27 5.32 2.57
C ILE A 145 -14.36 3.84 2.19
N GLY A 146 -13.22 3.23 1.88
CA GLY A 146 -13.14 1.81 1.52
C GLY A 146 -13.60 0.91 2.64
N ALA A 147 -13.11 1.16 3.85
CA ALA A 147 -13.48 0.46 5.08
C ALA A 147 -14.93 0.73 5.54
N GLY A 148 -15.68 1.59 4.83
CA GLY A 148 -17.08 1.90 5.18
C GLY A 148 -17.26 2.79 6.40
N MET A 149 -16.22 3.53 6.79
CA MET A 149 -16.29 4.42 7.95
C MET A 149 -17.19 5.64 7.66
N PRO A 150 -17.95 6.15 8.64
CA PRO A 150 -18.86 7.28 8.49
C PRO A 150 -18.10 8.62 8.55
N ILE A 151 -17.18 8.86 7.62
CA ILE A 151 -16.26 10.00 7.62
C ILE A 151 -16.96 11.37 7.44
N THR A 152 -18.18 11.38 6.89
CA THR A 152 -18.94 12.62 6.67
C THR A 152 -19.65 13.15 7.91
N ASP A 153 -19.72 12.34 8.95
CA ASP A 153 -20.35 12.70 10.21
C ASP A 153 -19.48 13.71 10.99
N PRO A 154 -20.08 14.58 11.84
CA PRO A 154 -19.34 15.48 12.71
C PRO A 154 -18.77 14.75 13.94
N THR A 155 -18.07 13.65 13.71
CA THR A 155 -17.47 12.76 14.73
C THR A 155 -16.09 12.33 14.32
N GLY A 156 -15.20 12.11 15.30
CA GLY A 156 -13.85 11.62 15.08
C GLY A 156 -13.84 10.17 14.60
N SER A 157 -13.14 9.92 13.51
CA SER A 157 -12.88 8.58 12.99
C SER A 157 -11.38 8.43 12.76
N MET A 158 -10.75 7.37 13.29
CA MET A 158 -9.33 7.13 13.13
C MET A 158 -9.07 5.92 12.25
N VAL A 159 -8.24 6.11 11.23
CA VAL A 159 -7.78 5.06 10.32
C VAL A 159 -6.25 4.96 10.34
N VAL A 160 -5.73 3.74 10.28
CA VAL A 160 -4.30 3.44 10.13
C VAL A 160 -4.16 2.55 8.92
N ASP A 161 -3.65 3.11 7.84
CA ASP A 161 -3.39 2.37 6.61
C ASP A 161 -1.92 1.96 6.55
N ILE A 162 -1.67 0.65 6.56
CA ILE A 162 -0.33 0.07 6.58
C ILE A 162 -0.05 -0.57 5.24
N GLY A 163 0.57 0.20 4.36
CA GLY A 163 0.92 -0.21 3.00
C GLY A 163 2.24 -1.00 2.93
N GLY A 164 2.74 -1.16 1.69
CA GLY A 164 4.06 -1.76 1.46
C GLY A 164 5.20 -0.85 1.91
N GLY A 165 5.14 0.44 1.59
CA GLY A 165 6.23 1.40 1.85
C GLY A 165 6.00 2.34 3.02
N THR A 166 4.74 2.61 3.36
CA THR A 166 4.34 3.62 4.35
C THR A 166 3.26 3.11 5.28
N THR A 167 3.14 3.77 6.43
CA THR A 167 1.96 3.72 7.29
C THR A 167 1.41 5.14 7.40
N GLU A 168 0.14 5.29 7.03
CA GLU A 168 -0.62 6.53 7.12
C GLU A 168 -1.57 6.46 8.33
N VAL A 169 -1.40 7.34 9.28
CA VAL A 169 -2.28 7.47 10.45
C VAL A 169 -3.07 8.75 10.30
N ALA A 170 -4.40 8.68 10.32
CA ALA A 170 -5.23 9.87 10.18
C ALA A 170 -6.47 9.85 11.07
N VAL A 171 -6.84 11.06 11.53
CA VAL A 171 -8.11 11.35 12.17
C VAL A 171 -8.94 12.19 11.21
N LEU A 172 -10.15 11.74 10.94
CA LEU A 172 -11.08 12.29 9.98
C LEU A 172 -12.34 12.76 10.68
N SER A 173 -12.92 13.87 10.23
CA SER A 173 -14.24 14.38 10.66
C SER A 173 -14.81 15.25 9.54
N LEU A 174 -16.15 15.24 9.36
CA LEU A 174 -16.85 16.05 8.36
C LEU A 174 -16.32 15.88 6.92
N GLY A 175 -15.80 14.71 6.61
CA GLY A 175 -15.25 14.36 5.28
C GLY A 175 -13.85 14.88 4.99
N ASP A 176 -13.16 15.46 5.97
CA ASP A 176 -11.81 16.03 5.81
C ASP A 176 -10.84 15.50 6.87
N ILE A 177 -9.55 15.72 6.64
CA ILE A 177 -8.47 15.31 7.52
C ILE A 177 -8.26 16.37 8.61
N VAL A 178 -8.47 15.98 9.88
CA VAL A 178 -8.17 16.82 11.05
C VAL A 178 -6.70 16.71 11.43
N TYR A 179 -6.18 15.50 11.38
CA TYR A 179 -4.77 15.19 11.61
C TYR A 179 -4.35 14.04 10.70
N ALA A 180 -3.16 14.13 10.14
CA ALA A 180 -2.55 13.00 9.47
C ALA A 180 -1.03 12.99 9.65
N ARG A 181 -0.48 11.79 9.73
CA ARG A 181 0.96 11.53 9.77
C ARG A 181 1.29 10.33 8.89
N SER A 182 2.30 10.50 8.06
CA SER A 182 2.89 9.43 7.27
C SER A 182 4.27 9.07 7.84
N ILE A 183 4.52 7.79 8.03
CA ILE A 183 5.84 7.25 8.36
C ILE A 183 6.29 6.27 7.30
N ARG A 184 7.60 6.24 7.01
CA ARG A 184 8.21 5.34 6.02
C ARG A 184 8.50 3.96 6.61
N VAL A 185 7.46 3.38 7.19
CA VAL A 185 7.45 2.04 7.76
C VAL A 185 6.22 1.32 7.22
N GLY A 186 6.43 0.20 6.57
CA GLY A 186 5.40 -0.65 5.99
C GLY A 186 5.93 -2.06 5.76
N GLY A 187 5.30 -2.81 4.88
CA GLY A 187 5.65 -4.19 4.60
C GLY A 187 7.10 -4.40 4.14
N ASP A 188 7.65 -3.47 3.35
CA ASP A 188 9.03 -3.57 2.85
C ASP A 188 10.05 -3.43 3.99
N ARG A 189 9.81 -2.51 4.95
CA ARG A 189 10.67 -2.36 6.14
C ARG A 189 10.60 -3.58 7.06
N MET A 190 9.44 -4.23 7.13
CA MET A 190 9.29 -5.49 7.85
C MET A 190 10.09 -6.61 7.16
N ASP A 191 10.08 -6.70 5.83
CA ASP A 191 10.88 -7.66 5.07
C ASP A 191 12.38 -7.41 5.27
N ASP A 192 12.85 -6.16 5.19
CA ASP A 192 14.22 -5.76 5.47
C ASP A 192 14.65 -6.15 6.90
N ALA A 193 13.78 -5.97 7.88
CA ALA A 193 14.04 -6.33 9.27
C ALA A 193 14.27 -7.84 9.43
N ILE A 194 13.45 -8.67 8.77
CA ILE A 194 13.59 -10.13 8.74
C ILE A 194 14.91 -10.52 8.05
N VAL A 195 15.25 -9.96 6.89
CA VAL A 195 16.52 -10.21 6.19
C VAL A 195 17.70 -9.87 7.11
N ASN A 196 17.67 -8.71 7.75
CA ASN A 196 18.74 -8.25 8.62
C ASN A 196 18.87 -9.10 9.88
N TYR A 197 17.76 -9.53 10.47
CA TYR A 197 17.76 -10.42 11.64
C TYR A 197 18.40 -11.76 11.31
N LEU A 198 17.95 -12.42 10.24
CA LEU A 198 18.47 -13.73 9.82
C LEU A 198 19.94 -13.64 9.41
N ARG A 199 20.35 -12.54 8.79
CA ARG A 199 21.76 -12.29 8.48
C ARG A 199 22.63 -12.21 9.72
N ARG A 200 22.17 -11.53 10.77
CA ARG A 200 22.94 -11.33 12.02
C ARG A 200 22.92 -12.55 12.92
N GLN A 201 21.76 -13.18 13.09
CA GLN A 201 21.56 -14.24 14.09
C GLN A 201 21.87 -15.64 13.55
N GLN A 202 21.64 -15.87 12.24
CA GLN A 202 21.78 -17.22 11.66
C GLN A 202 22.84 -17.29 10.56
N ASN A 203 23.53 -16.17 10.24
CA ASN A 203 24.50 -16.06 9.15
C ASN A 203 23.94 -16.54 7.80
N ILE A 204 22.66 -16.32 7.53
CA ILE A 204 22.01 -16.67 6.28
C ILE A 204 21.52 -15.40 5.57
N LEU A 205 21.80 -15.29 4.27
CA LEU A 205 21.26 -14.25 3.41
C LEU A 205 20.11 -14.82 2.59
N ILE A 206 18.93 -14.25 2.78
CA ILE A 206 17.73 -14.56 2.01
C ILE A 206 17.37 -13.41 1.08
N GLY A 207 16.60 -13.68 0.04
CA GLY A 207 16.06 -12.66 -0.85
C GLY A 207 14.72 -12.12 -0.36
N ASP A 208 14.31 -10.95 -0.89
CA ASP A 208 13.09 -10.22 -0.51
C ASP A 208 11.83 -11.10 -0.60
N SER A 209 11.70 -11.89 -1.66
CA SER A 209 10.55 -12.80 -1.83
C SER A 209 10.47 -13.89 -0.75
N THR A 210 11.60 -14.28 -0.19
CA THR A 210 11.64 -15.22 0.95
C THR A 210 11.25 -14.51 2.23
N ALA A 211 11.72 -13.28 2.46
CA ALA A 211 11.35 -12.48 3.61
C ALA A 211 9.83 -12.15 3.62
N GLU A 212 9.27 -11.71 2.47
CA GLU A 212 7.83 -11.49 2.30
C GLU A 212 7.03 -12.75 2.65
N ARG A 213 7.48 -13.92 2.18
CA ARG A 213 6.84 -15.20 2.50
C ARG A 213 6.93 -15.55 3.98
N VAL A 214 8.06 -15.33 4.65
CA VAL A 214 8.22 -15.53 6.08
C VAL A 214 7.26 -14.63 6.85
N LYS A 215 7.24 -13.33 6.53
CA LYS A 215 6.34 -12.35 7.14
C LYS A 215 4.87 -12.75 7.01
N THR A 216 4.44 -13.10 5.80
CA THR A 216 3.01 -13.43 5.55
C THR A 216 2.59 -14.80 6.08
N SER A 217 3.53 -15.73 6.29
CA SER A 217 3.22 -17.09 6.77
C SER A 217 3.26 -17.22 8.29
N ILE A 218 4.24 -16.62 8.94
CA ILE A 218 4.48 -16.78 10.39
C ILE A 218 4.82 -15.46 11.09
N GLY A 219 4.64 -14.30 10.43
CA GLY A 219 4.89 -13.00 11.05
C GLY A 219 3.86 -12.69 12.13
N SER A 220 4.33 -12.16 13.26
CA SER A 220 3.50 -11.67 14.35
C SER A 220 4.12 -10.42 14.97
N ALA A 221 3.26 -9.50 15.40
CA ALA A 221 3.66 -8.30 16.12
C ALA A 221 3.99 -8.57 17.60
N ARG A 222 3.67 -9.79 18.09
CA ARG A 222 3.87 -10.19 19.48
C ARG A 222 4.62 -11.51 19.56
N MET A 223 5.32 -11.71 20.66
CA MET A 223 5.92 -13.00 20.96
C MET A 223 4.83 -14.03 21.20
N PRO A 224 4.93 -15.24 20.62
CA PRO A 224 3.98 -16.31 20.89
C PRO A 224 4.05 -16.79 22.35
N ASP A 225 2.91 -17.19 22.91
CA ASP A 225 2.78 -17.56 24.34
C ASP A 225 3.68 -18.74 24.74
N ASP A 226 3.93 -19.67 23.81
CA ASP A 226 4.82 -20.81 24.02
C ASP A 226 6.33 -20.48 23.82
N GLY A 227 6.64 -19.23 23.52
CA GLY A 227 8.00 -18.73 23.26
C GLY A 227 8.62 -19.22 21.94
N ARG A 228 7.89 -19.95 21.09
CA ARG A 228 8.38 -20.46 19.80
C ARG A 228 7.42 -20.19 18.65
N GLY A 229 6.14 -20.57 18.81
CA GLY A 229 5.11 -20.47 17.79
C GLY A 229 5.35 -21.37 16.57
N ALA A 230 4.71 -21.02 15.44
CA ALA A 230 4.86 -21.73 14.19
C ALA A 230 6.27 -21.62 13.62
N SER A 231 6.69 -22.65 12.86
CA SER A 231 8.02 -22.68 12.22
C SER A 231 7.88 -22.96 10.72
N MET A 232 8.87 -22.51 9.94
CA MET A 232 8.99 -22.85 8.52
C MET A 232 10.43 -23.01 8.06
N LEU A 233 10.65 -23.82 7.03
CA LEU A 233 11.94 -23.98 6.39
C LEU A 233 12.14 -22.89 5.34
N ILE A 234 13.30 -22.26 5.37
CA ILE A 234 13.74 -21.25 4.41
C ILE A 234 15.06 -21.64 3.77
N ARG A 235 15.30 -21.11 2.56
CA ARG A 235 16.54 -21.33 1.85
C ARG A 235 17.21 -20.00 1.54
N GLY A 236 18.53 -19.98 1.70
CA GLY A 236 19.34 -18.80 1.44
C GLY A 236 20.80 -19.20 1.18
N ARG A 237 21.68 -18.21 1.23
CA ARG A 237 23.13 -18.40 1.13
C ARG A 237 23.76 -18.29 2.50
N ASP A 238 24.49 -19.32 2.91
CA ASP A 238 25.35 -19.28 4.10
C ASP A 238 26.44 -18.22 3.91
N LEU A 239 26.53 -17.28 4.84
CA LEU A 239 27.51 -16.18 4.74
C LEU A 239 28.90 -16.57 5.20
N ILE A 240 29.05 -17.70 5.91
CA ILE A 240 30.35 -18.20 6.37
C ILE A 240 31.03 -18.99 5.23
N ASN A 241 30.27 -19.91 4.62
CA ASN A 241 30.80 -20.85 3.64
C ASN A 241 30.49 -20.47 2.18
N GLY A 242 29.60 -19.49 1.97
CA GLY A 242 29.19 -19.02 0.63
C GLY A 242 28.28 -19.98 -0.15
N VAL A 243 27.84 -21.08 0.44
CA VAL A 243 27.05 -22.13 -0.22
C VAL A 243 25.55 -22.00 0.09
N PRO A 244 24.67 -22.59 -0.74
CA PRO A 244 23.25 -22.69 -0.40
C PRO A 244 23.03 -23.41 0.94
N LYS A 245 22.11 -22.89 1.74
CA LYS A 245 21.76 -23.42 3.07
C LYS A 245 20.25 -23.43 3.26
N GLU A 246 19.77 -24.48 3.90
CA GLU A 246 18.40 -24.53 4.42
C GLU A 246 18.44 -24.41 5.94
N THR A 247 17.53 -23.66 6.51
CA THR A 247 17.40 -23.48 7.95
C THR A 247 15.93 -23.31 8.36
N GLU A 248 15.61 -23.63 9.59
CA GLU A 248 14.31 -23.36 10.20
C GLU A 248 14.29 -21.96 10.81
N VAL A 249 13.19 -21.25 10.63
CA VAL A 249 12.87 -20.02 11.33
C VAL A 249 11.51 -20.16 12.00
N ASN A 250 11.37 -19.63 13.22
CA ASN A 250 10.13 -19.70 13.98
C ASN A 250 9.52 -18.32 14.23
N GLN A 251 8.25 -18.31 14.64
CA GLN A 251 7.46 -17.11 14.84
C GLN A 251 8.07 -16.16 15.88
N ALA A 252 8.64 -16.68 16.96
CA ALA A 252 9.29 -15.87 17.99
C ALA A 252 10.48 -15.06 17.41
N GLN A 253 11.29 -15.70 16.57
CA GLN A 253 12.40 -15.04 15.88
C GLN A 253 11.93 -13.95 14.91
N VAL A 254 10.80 -14.20 14.24
CA VAL A 254 10.20 -13.20 13.34
C VAL A 254 9.60 -12.05 14.12
N ALA A 255 8.92 -12.31 15.25
CA ALA A 255 8.39 -11.28 16.14
C ALA A 255 9.52 -10.40 16.71
N GLU A 256 10.66 -10.99 17.10
CA GLU A 256 11.85 -10.24 17.52
C GLU A 256 12.40 -9.36 16.40
N ALA A 257 12.47 -9.88 15.17
CA ALA A 257 12.90 -9.11 14.00
C ALA A 257 11.98 -7.91 13.71
N LEU A 258 10.68 -8.09 13.92
CA LEU A 258 9.64 -7.09 13.61
C LEU A 258 9.42 -6.08 14.75
N ALA A 259 10.07 -6.22 15.89
CA ALA A 259 9.85 -5.37 17.08
C ALA A 259 10.03 -3.87 16.75
N GLU A 260 11.08 -3.48 16.02
CA GLU A 260 11.35 -2.08 15.66
C GLU A 260 10.27 -1.50 14.72
N PRO A 261 9.93 -2.11 13.56
CA PRO A 261 8.86 -1.57 12.71
C PRO A 261 7.48 -1.56 13.39
N VAL A 262 7.15 -2.55 14.20
CA VAL A 262 5.88 -2.56 14.97
C VAL A 262 5.86 -1.42 15.97
N GLN A 263 6.92 -1.21 16.74
CA GLN A 263 7.03 -0.12 17.70
C GLN A 263 6.87 1.25 17.02
N ALA A 264 7.48 1.45 15.84
CA ALA A 264 7.35 2.70 15.09
C ALA A 264 5.90 2.98 14.66
N ILE A 265 5.14 1.94 14.29
CA ILE A 265 3.71 2.05 13.97
C ILE A 265 2.93 2.43 15.25
N CYS A 266 3.18 1.75 16.38
CA CYS A 266 2.54 2.08 17.66
C CYS A 266 2.78 3.53 18.07
N GLU A 267 4.02 4.02 17.96
CA GLU A 267 4.38 5.41 18.26
C GLU A 267 3.69 6.42 17.35
N ALA A 268 3.52 6.10 16.07
CA ALA A 268 2.79 6.97 15.15
C ALA A 268 1.31 7.10 15.54
N VAL A 269 0.69 5.99 15.94
CA VAL A 269 -0.70 5.96 16.43
C VAL A 269 -0.83 6.75 17.73
N MET A 270 0.05 6.54 18.71
CA MET A 270 0.05 7.29 19.96
C MET A 270 0.22 8.78 19.74
N THR A 271 1.16 9.18 18.88
CA THR A 271 1.37 10.61 18.53
C THR A 271 0.12 11.23 17.90
N ALA A 272 -0.61 10.48 17.06
CA ALA A 272 -1.86 10.96 16.46
C ALA A 272 -2.95 11.17 17.52
N LEU A 273 -3.08 10.25 18.47
CA LEU A 273 -4.04 10.37 19.57
C LEU A 273 -3.73 11.56 20.47
N GLU A 274 -2.45 11.75 20.82
CA GLU A 274 -2.00 12.90 21.65
C GLU A 274 -2.27 14.25 21.00
N THR A 275 -2.25 14.32 19.67
CA THR A 275 -2.44 15.56 18.90
C THR A 275 -3.91 15.81 18.55
N THR A 276 -4.75 14.79 18.69
CA THR A 276 -6.18 14.87 18.35
C THR A 276 -6.94 15.77 19.33
N PRO A 277 -7.82 16.68 18.84
CA PRO A 277 -8.68 17.49 19.70
C PRO A 277 -9.51 16.62 20.66
N PRO A 278 -9.74 17.08 21.93
CA PRO A 278 -10.36 16.25 22.97
C PRO A 278 -11.72 15.66 22.61
N ASP A 279 -12.58 16.42 21.92
CA ASP A 279 -13.92 15.94 21.53
C ASP A 279 -13.83 14.81 20.51
N LEU A 280 -12.93 14.92 19.53
CA LEU A 280 -12.69 13.87 18.54
C LEU A 280 -11.96 12.66 19.14
N ALA A 281 -11.09 12.88 20.13
CA ALA A 281 -10.46 11.80 20.87
C ALA A 281 -11.49 10.98 21.66
N ALA A 282 -12.50 11.65 22.27
CA ALA A 282 -13.61 10.95 22.92
C ALA A 282 -14.40 10.08 21.94
N ASP A 283 -14.69 10.57 20.73
CA ASP A 283 -15.35 9.76 19.69
C ASP A 283 -14.54 8.52 19.31
N ILE A 284 -13.19 8.65 19.26
CA ILE A 284 -12.30 7.52 18.93
C ILE A 284 -12.29 6.48 20.07
N VAL A 285 -12.46 6.87 21.33
CA VAL A 285 -12.62 5.92 22.44
C VAL A 285 -13.83 5.03 22.22
N ASP A 286 -14.95 5.61 21.77
CA ASP A 286 -16.20 4.88 21.55
C ASP A 286 -16.18 4.03 20.27
N ARG A 287 -15.56 4.52 19.20
CA ARG A 287 -15.57 3.91 17.86
C ARG A 287 -14.38 2.99 17.59
N GLY A 288 -13.27 3.22 18.29
CA GLY A 288 -12.01 2.52 18.06
C GLY A 288 -11.24 3.04 16.86
N VAL A 289 -10.21 2.29 16.50
CA VAL A 289 -9.29 2.56 15.39
C VAL A 289 -9.46 1.48 14.33
N MET A 290 -9.55 1.88 13.06
CA MET A 290 -9.65 0.98 11.92
C MET A 290 -8.28 0.78 11.27
N LEU A 291 -7.84 -0.48 11.13
CA LEU A 291 -6.64 -0.84 10.40
C LEU A 291 -6.99 -1.23 8.97
N THR A 292 -6.24 -0.70 8.01
CA THR A 292 -6.34 -1.00 6.57
C THR A 292 -4.95 -1.28 5.99
N GLY A 293 -4.90 -1.65 4.71
CA GLY A 293 -3.67 -2.02 4.03
C GLY A 293 -3.21 -3.44 4.32
N GLY A 294 -2.18 -3.88 3.60
CA GLY A 294 -1.65 -5.25 3.71
C GLY A 294 -0.93 -5.51 5.03
N GLY A 295 -0.31 -4.49 5.63
CA GLY A 295 0.38 -4.60 6.91
C GLY A 295 -0.58 -4.82 8.09
N ALA A 296 -1.86 -4.44 7.95
CA ALA A 296 -2.91 -4.72 8.95
C ALA A 296 -3.15 -6.23 9.16
N LEU A 297 -2.72 -7.07 8.21
CA LEU A 297 -2.82 -8.53 8.27
C LEU A 297 -1.65 -9.19 9.02
N LEU A 298 -0.67 -8.42 9.50
CA LEU A 298 0.37 -8.97 10.36
C LEU A 298 -0.26 -9.55 11.63
N GLY A 299 0.08 -10.80 11.96
CA GLY A 299 -0.47 -11.48 13.13
C GLY A 299 -0.32 -10.64 14.40
N ASP A 300 -1.37 -10.58 15.21
CA ASP A 300 -1.41 -9.88 16.51
C ASP A 300 -1.08 -8.38 16.51
N LEU A 301 -1.06 -7.72 15.35
CA LEU A 301 -0.80 -6.29 15.29
C LEU A 301 -1.92 -5.47 15.95
N ASP A 302 -3.16 -5.88 15.77
CA ASP A 302 -4.32 -5.30 16.45
C ASP A 302 -4.23 -5.44 17.97
N LEU A 303 -3.75 -6.59 18.46
CA LEU A 303 -3.51 -6.82 19.88
C LEU A 303 -2.37 -5.96 20.42
N ALA A 304 -1.26 -5.85 19.69
CA ALA A 304 -0.13 -4.99 20.07
C ALA A 304 -0.56 -3.52 20.19
N LEU A 305 -1.31 -3.02 19.19
CA LEU A 305 -1.86 -1.65 19.22
C LEU A 305 -2.87 -1.46 20.34
N ARG A 306 -3.73 -2.44 20.60
CA ARG A 306 -4.70 -2.40 21.72
C ARG A 306 -4.01 -2.31 23.08
N GLU A 307 -2.93 -3.05 23.27
CA GLU A 307 -2.14 -2.98 24.51
C GLU A 307 -1.48 -1.62 24.72
N GLN A 308 -1.00 -1.00 23.65
CA GLN A 308 -0.34 0.31 23.70
C GLN A 308 -1.32 1.46 23.88
N THR A 309 -2.50 1.41 23.25
CA THR A 309 -3.44 2.52 23.19
C THR A 309 -4.57 2.42 24.21
N GLY A 310 -4.91 1.21 24.66
CA GLY A 310 -6.10 0.92 25.46
C GLY A 310 -7.41 1.02 24.67
N LEU A 311 -7.36 1.22 23.35
CA LEU A 311 -8.52 1.40 22.48
C LEU A 311 -8.96 0.10 21.80
N SER A 312 -10.20 0.06 21.32
CA SER A 312 -10.65 -0.98 20.41
C SER A 312 -9.96 -0.83 19.05
N ILE A 313 -9.33 -1.88 18.58
CA ILE A 313 -8.66 -1.92 17.27
C ILE A 313 -9.36 -2.97 16.42
N SER A 314 -9.73 -2.59 15.21
CA SER A 314 -10.40 -3.47 14.24
C SER A 314 -9.67 -3.48 12.91
N VAL A 315 -9.55 -4.65 12.30
CA VAL A 315 -9.01 -4.78 10.93
C VAL A 315 -10.18 -4.78 9.96
N ALA A 316 -10.10 -3.99 8.90
CA ALA A 316 -11.13 -3.94 7.86
C ALA A 316 -11.25 -5.29 7.13
N ASP A 317 -12.47 -5.71 6.80
CA ASP A 317 -12.76 -7.00 6.15
C ASP A 317 -11.94 -7.22 4.86
N GLU A 318 -11.81 -6.19 4.04
CA GLU A 318 -11.01 -6.20 2.81
C GLU A 318 -9.81 -5.25 2.91
N SER A 319 -9.03 -5.35 3.98
CA SER A 319 -7.96 -4.40 4.31
C SER A 319 -7.01 -4.10 3.14
N LEU A 320 -6.63 -5.11 2.37
CA LEU A 320 -5.79 -4.98 1.16
C LEU A 320 -6.41 -4.12 0.06
N ASN A 321 -7.74 -4.04 0.01
CA ASN A 321 -8.48 -3.40 -1.07
C ASN A 321 -9.09 -2.06 -0.67
N CYS A 322 -9.02 -1.67 0.62
CA CYS A 322 -9.72 -0.49 1.15
C CYS A 322 -9.42 0.77 0.36
N VAL A 323 -8.15 1.07 0.09
CA VAL A 323 -7.74 2.27 -0.65
C VAL A 323 -8.31 2.27 -2.06
N ALA A 324 -8.20 1.15 -2.79
CA ALA A 324 -8.73 1.02 -4.15
C ALA A 324 -10.26 1.08 -4.19
N LEU A 325 -10.94 0.43 -3.24
CA LEU A 325 -12.41 0.47 -3.11
C LEU A 325 -12.89 1.88 -2.77
N GLY A 326 -12.21 2.56 -1.85
CA GLY A 326 -12.56 3.92 -1.46
C GLY A 326 -12.35 4.93 -2.59
N THR A 327 -11.24 4.83 -3.32
CA THR A 327 -10.97 5.64 -4.51
C THR A 327 -12.03 5.36 -5.58
N GLY A 328 -12.43 4.09 -5.74
CA GLY A 328 -13.53 3.69 -6.62
C GLY A 328 -14.87 4.25 -6.20
N LYS A 329 -15.23 4.19 -4.91
CA LYS A 329 -16.45 4.81 -4.37
C LYS A 329 -16.44 6.33 -4.57
N ALA A 330 -15.29 7.00 -4.38
CA ALA A 330 -15.14 8.43 -4.65
C ALA A 330 -15.41 8.77 -6.13
N LEU A 331 -15.03 7.90 -7.05
CA LEU A 331 -15.34 8.03 -8.47
C LEU A 331 -16.85 7.82 -8.77
N GLU A 332 -17.47 6.87 -8.09
CA GLU A 332 -18.92 6.58 -8.28
C GLU A 332 -19.81 7.66 -7.69
N TYR A 333 -19.51 8.12 -6.49
CA TYR A 333 -20.25 9.13 -5.73
C TYR A 333 -19.58 10.51 -5.77
N GLU A 334 -18.94 10.85 -6.88
CA GLU A 334 -18.14 12.07 -7.05
C GLU A 334 -18.87 13.36 -6.63
N ARG A 335 -20.17 13.45 -6.85
CA ARG A 335 -20.95 14.66 -6.45
C ARG A 335 -20.98 14.86 -4.94
N GLN A 336 -21.04 13.77 -4.18
CA GLN A 336 -21.12 13.77 -2.73
C GLN A 336 -19.72 13.94 -2.11
N LEU A 337 -18.72 13.30 -2.73
CA LEU A 337 -17.33 13.26 -2.26
C LEU A 337 -16.40 14.24 -3.01
N ARG A 338 -17.02 15.27 -3.69
CA ARG A 338 -16.27 16.21 -4.53
C ARG A 338 -15.18 16.97 -3.78
N HIS A 339 -15.41 17.26 -2.50
CA HIS A 339 -14.44 17.94 -1.62
C HIS A 339 -13.22 17.10 -1.32
N ALA A 340 -13.34 15.77 -1.31
CA ALA A 340 -12.24 14.84 -1.08
C ALA A 340 -11.33 14.63 -2.32
N ILE A 341 -11.75 15.12 -3.51
CA ILE A 341 -11.01 14.90 -4.76
C ILE A 341 -10.42 16.23 -5.22
N ASP A 342 -9.09 16.29 -5.29
CA ASP A 342 -8.35 17.41 -5.82
C ASP A 342 -8.24 17.29 -7.36
N TYR A 343 -8.98 18.15 -8.03
CA TYR A 343 -8.83 18.40 -9.47
C TYR A 343 -8.20 19.77 -9.65
N GLU A 344 -6.91 19.86 -9.75
CA GLU A 344 -6.31 21.13 -10.17
C GLU A 344 -7.00 21.66 -11.44
N SER A 345 -7.45 22.90 -11.37
CA SER A 345 -8.02 23.68 -12.47
C SER A 345 -6.94 24.11 -13.47
#